data_e98222dec0e3cfb0dbcee5dea2841238
#
_entry.id   e98222dec0e3cfb0dbcee5dea2841238
#
_cell.length_a   1.000
_cell.length_b   1.000
_cell.length_c   1.000
_cell.angle_alpha   90.00
_cell.angle_beta   90.00
_cell.angle_gamma   90.00
#
_symmetry.space_group_name_H-M   'P 1'
#
loop_
_entity.id
_entity.type
_entity.pdbx_description
1 polymer ?
#
loop_
_entity_poly.entity_id
_entity_poly.type
_entity_poly.pdbx_seq_one_letter_code
_entity_poly.pdbx_strand_id
1 'polypeptide(L)'
;METATGTFWGPDFEQLSTSDPEIAEVVLGELDRLRTGLQLIASENLTSPAVLAALGSTLTNKYAEGYPGRRYYGGCAQVDRAEEIGIARAKDLFGAEHANLQPHSGASANLAAYAALVQPGDTVLAMELPHGGHLTHGSRVNFSGKWFQPVGYTVRRDTELIDYDEVRDLALAHRPKMIICGATAYPRLIDFALFREIADEVGAYLMVDAAHFIGLVAGQAVPSPVPYADVVCATTHKVLRGPRGGMILCRESLAERIDKAVFPFTQGGPLMHAVAAKAVALHEAAQPEYRRYAAQVVANAQALADGLAAEGMRPVSGGTDTHLALIDLQETGVTGAEAEARCDAATITLNKNAIPYDPHKPMVASGIRVGTPCVTTQGMTEPQMRQVAELIARAVRADPSAPGGADVLAGVAADVAELVAEFPAYAR
;
A
#
# COMPACT_ATOMS: atom_id res chain seq x y z
N MET A 1 -8.69 -36.51 -3.28
CA MET A 1 -8.04 -35.22 -3.56
C MET A 1 -6.73 -35.21 -2.77
N GLU A 2 -5.61 -35.60 -3.39
CA GLU A 2 -4.30 -35.39 -2.80
C GLU A 2 -4.06 -33.91 -2.74
N THR A 3 -4.11 -33.36 -1.54
CA THR A 3 -4.03 -31.94 -1.30
C THR A 3 -2.62 -31.42 -1.64
N ALA A 4 -2.57 -30.52 -2.59
CA ALA A 4 -1.41 -29.76 -3.01
C ALA A 4 -0.75 -28.92 -1.87
N THR A 5 -1.08 -29.20 -0.64
CA THR A 5 -0.74 -28.48 0.59
C THR A 5 0.65 -28.81 1.15
N GLY A 6 1.20 -29.98 0.84
CA GLY A 6 2.41 -30.48 1.51
C GLY A 6 3.72 -29.72 1.24
N THR A 7 3.77 -28.86 0.22
CA THR A 7 5.01 -28.12 -0.13
C THR A 7 4.99 -26.64 0.24
N PHE A 8 3.81 -26.02 0.43
CA PHE A 8 3.72 -24.59 0.73
C PHE A 8 3.63 -24.30 2.24
N TRP A 9 2.85 -25.11 2.98
CA TRP A 9 2.55 -24.83 4.37
C TRP A 9 3.45 -25.52 5.39
N GLY A 10 4.11 -26.61 5.01
CA GLY A 10 4.92 -27.40 5.91
C GLY A 10 4.14 -28.13 7.02
N PRO A 11 4.86 -28.74 8.00
CA PRO A 11 4.24 -29.59 9.02
C PRO A 11 3.31 -28.85 9.99
N ASP A 12 3.51 -27.55 10.19
CA ASP A 12 2.68 -26.76 11.13
C ASP A 12 1.24 -26.59 10.62
N PHE A 13 1.02 -26.63 9.31
CA PHE A 13 -0.32 -26.57 8.74
C PHE A 13 -1.14 -27.85 8.99
N GLU A 14 -0.47 -29.01 9.10
CA GLU A 14 -1.13 -30.26 9.48
C GLU A 14 -1.66 -30.18 10.91
N GLN A 15 -0.94 -29.51 11.81
CA GLN A 15 -1.41 -29.25 13.17
C GLN A 15 -2.63 -28.32 13.18
N LEU A 16 -2.64 -27.27 12.38
CA LEU A 16 -3.80 -26.39 12.22
C LEU A 16 -5.02 -27.19 11.72
N SER A 17 -4.84 -27.98 10.65
CA SER A 17 -5.93 -28.78 10.05
C SER A 17 -6.50 -29.80 11.03
N THR A 18 -5.69 -30.31 11.97
CA THR A 18 -6.13 -31.25 12.98
C THR A 18 -6.81 -30.55 14.17
N SER A 19 -6.29 -29.40 14.58
CA SER A 19 -6.74 -28.68 15.79
C SER A 19 -7.95 -27.80 15.53
N ASP A 20 -8.01 -27.19 14.35
CA ASP A 20 -9.09 -26.27 13.93
C ASP A 20 -9.33 -26.39 12.40
N PRO A 21 -10.10 -27.40 11.97
CA PRO A 21 -10.37 -27.62 10.56
C PRO A 21 -11.17 -26.48 9.92
N GLU A 22 -11.98 -25.75 10.66
CA GLU A 22 -12.77 -24.61 10.16
C GLU A 22 -11.84 -23.45 9.72
N ILE A 23 -10.87 -23.10 10.55
CA ILE A 23 -9.87 -22.08 10.18
C ILE A 23 -8.92 -22.59 9.08
N ALA A 24 -8.56 -23.88 9.08
CA ALA A 24 -7.78 -24.45 7.98
C ALA A 24 -8.51 -24.35 6.63
N GLU A 25 -9.83 -24.58 6.60
CA GLU A 25 -10.66 -24.40 5.41
C GLU A 25 -10.66 -22.94 4.91
N VAL A 26 -10.78 -21.96 5.83
CA VAL A 26 -10.71 -20.53 5.48
C VAL A 26 -9.37 -20.17 4.85
N VAL A 27 -8.26 -20.66 5.42
CA VAL A 27 -6.90 -20.41 4.87
C VAL A 27 -6.74 -21.02 3.47
N LEU A 28 -7.24 -22.23 3.27
CA LEU A 28 -7.22 -22.89 1.96
C LEU A 28 -8.13 -22.21 0.96
N GLY A 29 -9.31 -21.75 1.39
CA GLY A 29 -10.26 -21.00 0.54
C GLY A 29 -9.65 -19.67 0.08
N GLU A 30 -8.92 -18.95 0.93
CA GLU A 30 -8.21 -17.73 0.52
C GLU A 30 -7.08 -18.03 -0.48
N LEU A 31 -6.33 -19.12 -0.29
CA LEU A 31 -5.32 -19.54 -1.26
C LEU A 31 -5.96 -19.88 -2.62
N ASP A 32 -7.10 -20.54 -2.61
CA ASP A 32 -7.85 -20.86 -3.82
C ASP A 32 -8.34 -19.58 -4.52
N ARG A 33 -8.91 -18.62 -3.78
CA ARG A 33 -9.29 -17.31 -4.30
C ARG A 33 -8.13 -16.59 -4.98
N LEU A 34 -6.94 -16.60 -4.36
CA LEU A 34 -5.72 -15.99 -4.93
C LEU A 34 -5.25 -16.70 -6.21
N ARG A 35 -5.51 -17.99 -6.37
CA ARG A 35 -5.12 -18.81 -7.52
C ARG A 35 -6.10 -18.80 -8.66
N THR A 36 -7.36 -18.48 -8.39
CA THR A 36 -8.45 -18.56 -9.38
C THR A 36 -8.97 -17.21 -9.85
N GLY A 37 -8.45 -16.10 -9.29
CA GLY A 37 -8.86 -14.74 -9.64
C GLY A 37 -7.70 -13.76 -9.80
N LEU A 38 -7.96 -12.68 -10.53
CA LEU A 38 -7.04 -11.55 -10.68
C LEU A 38 -7.10 -10.62 -9.46
N GLN A 39 -5.95 -10.32 -8.86
CA GLN A 39 -5.82 -9.45 -7.71
C GLN A 39 -5.24 -8.10 -8.14
N LEU A 40 -6.10 -7.08 -8.29
CA LEU A 40 -5.74 -5.74 -8.78
C LEU A 40 -5.93 -4.65 -7.72
N ILE A 41 -6.11 -5.00 -6.45
CA ILE A 41 -6.10 -4.03 -5.36
C ILE A 41 -4.69 -3.45 -5.24
N ALA A 42 -4.53 -2.14 -5.43
CA ALA A 42 -3.23 -1.46 -5.46
C ALA A 42 -2.43 -1.57 -4.15
N SER A 43 -3.10 -1.87 -3.04
CA SER A 43 -2.51 -2.01 -1.71
C SER A 43 -2.28 -3.46 -1.28
N GLU A 44 -2.43 -4.43 -2.19
CA GLU A 44 -2.20 -5.85 -1.94
C GLU A 44 -1.03 -6.40 -2.73
N ASN A 45 -0.45 -7.50 -2.21
CA ASN A 45 0.63 -8.22 -2.87
C ASN A 45 0.75 -9.64 -2.30
N LEU A 46 1.47 -10.50 -3.01
CA LEU A 46 1.81 -11.84 -2.55
C LEU A 46 3.17 -11.79 -1.86
N THR A 47 3.19 -12.02 -0.56
CA THR A 47 4.44 -12.06 0.20
C THR A 47 5.18 -13.40 -0.03
N SER A 48 6.50 -13.42 0.14
CA SER A 48 7.28 -14.64 -0.11
C SER A 48 7.03 -15.73 0.92
N PRO A 49 7.27 -17.01 0.59
CA PRO A 49 7.25 -18.10 1.58
C PRO A 49 8.20 -17.87 2.75
N ALA A 50 9.35 -17.20 2.53
CA ALA A 50 10.32 -16.88 3.59
C ALA A 50 9.74 -15.86 4.60
N VAL A 51 9.00 -14.85 4.10
CA VAL A 51 8.29 -13.91 4.95
C VAL A 51 7.17 -14.59 5.75
N LEU A 52 6.41 -15.50 5.12
CA LEU A 52 5.36 -16.27 5.79
C LEU A 52 5.95 -17.19 6.88
N ALA A 53 7.08 -17.84 6.61
CA ALA A 53 7.77 -18.67 7.59
C ALA A 53 8.25 -17.86 8.82
N ALA A 54 8.74 -16.64 8.61
CA ALA A 54 9.13 -15.76 9.71
C ALA A 54 7.91 -15.31 10.53
N LEU A 55 6.76 -15.02 9.88
CA LEU A 55 5.50 -14.68 10.54
C LEU A 55 4.97 -15.82 11.42
N GLY A 56 5.04 -17.06 10.95
CA GLY A 56 4.61 -18.23 11.70
C GLY A 56 5.63 -18.74 12.75
N SER A 57 6.68 -17.98 13.05
CA SER A 57 7.76 -18.43 13.94
C SER A 57 7.45 -18.26 15.43
N THR A 58 8.23 -18.96 16.27
CA THR A 58 8.17 -18.88 17.73
C THR A 58 8.52 -17.51 18.31
N LEU A 59 9.02 -16.58 17.50
CA LEU A 59 9.27 -15.20 17.91
C LEU A 59 7.99 -14.48 18.38
N THR A 60 6.80 -14.96 17.96
CA THR A 60 5.51 -14.46 18.44
C THR A 60 5.33 -14.61 19.97
N ASN A 61 6.01 -15.57 20.60
CA ASN A 61 5.88 -15.85 22.02
C ASN A 61 6.70 -14.88 22.89
N LYS A 62 7.62 -14.10 22.30
CA LYS A 62 8.54 -13.27 23.07
C LYS A 62 8.03 -11.86 23.28
N TYR A 63 7.83 -11.48 24.54
CA TYR A 63 7.49 -10.12 24.95
C TYR A 63 8.77 -9.26 24.99
N ALA A 64 8.80 -8.14 24.21
CA ALA A 64 10.03 -7.39 23.96
C ALA A 64 9.83 -5.86 24.02
N GLU A 65 9.08 -5.37 25.03
CA GLU A 65 8.93 -3.92 25.24
C GLU A 65 10.27 -3.22 25.36
N GLY A 66 10.38 -2.04 24.77
CA GLY A 66 11.62 -1.28 24.62
C GLY A 66 12.29 -1.51 23.27
N TYR A 67 13.59 -1.36 23.23
CA TYR A 67 14.42 -1.42 22.02
C TYR A 67 15.65 -2.31 22.23
N PRO A 68 16.36 -2.76 21.17
CA PRO A 68 17.57 -3.58 21.31
C PRO A 68 18.53 -3.02 22.38
N GLY A 69 18.99 -3.91 23.26
CA GLY A 69 19.87 -3.55 24.39
C GLY A 69 19.21 -2.77 25.53
N ARG A 70 17.95 -2.35 25.39
CA ARG A 70 17.18 -1.54 26.37
C ARG A 70 15.78 -2.09 26.53
N ARG A 71 15.62 -3.41 26.75
CA ARG A 71 14.32 -4.06 26.94
C ARG A 71 13.89 -4.02 28.42
N TYR A 72 12.58 -4.01 28.63
CA TYR A 72 12.00 -4.14 29.99
C TYR A 72 12.04 -5.59 30.49
N TYR A 73 12.20 -6.58 29.59
CA TYR A 73 12.18 -8.01 29.93
C TYR A 73 13.49 -8.70 29.57
N GLY A 74 13.81 -9.75 30.31
CA GLY A 74 14.96 -10.62 30.02
C GLY A 74 14.68 -11.55 28.81
N GLY A 75 15.73 -12.25 28.35
CA GLY A 75 15.63 -13.25 27.29
C GLY A 75 15.48 -12.68 25.88
N CYS A 76 15.87 -11.42 25.64
CA CYS A 76 15.63 -10.72 24.38
C CYS A 76 16.77 -10.81 23.35
N ALA A 77 17.86 -11.56 23.62
CA ALA A 77 19.04 -11.58 22.74
C ALA A 77 18.73 -11.90 21.27
N GLN A 78 17.82 -12.83 20.99
CA GLN A 78 17.47 -13.19 19.62
C GLN A 78 16.53 -12.18 18.95
N VAL A 79 15.58 -11.62 19.70
CA VAL A 79 14.68 -10.58 19.17
C VAL A 79 15.43 -9.26 18.98
N ASP A 80 16.41 -8.93 19.83
CA ASP A 80 17.30 -7.79 19.62
C ASP A 80 18.04 -7.93 18.30
N ARG A 81 18.66 -9.08 18.09
CA ARG A 81 19.36 -9.36 16.83
C ARG A 81 18.45 -9.28 15.61
N ALA A 82 17.20 -9.79 15.70
CA ALA A 82 16.25 -9.72 14.59
C ALA A 82 15.89 -8.26 14.26
N GLU A 83 15.65 -7.44 15.27
CA GLU A 83 15.30 -6.02 15.10
C GLU A 83 16.51 -5.20 14.60
N GLU A 84 17.71 -5.42 15.14
CA GLU A 84 18.95 -4.78 14.68
C GLU A 84 19.25 -5.09 13.21
N ILE A 85 19.10 -6.34 12.78
CA ILE A 85 19.24 -6.75 11.37
C ILE A 85 18.23 -6.00 10.50
N GLY A 86 16.98 -5.92 10.94
CA GLY A 86 15.93 -5.21 10.21
C GLY A 86 16.19 -3.71 10.09
N ILE A 87 16.59 -3.07 11.18
CA ILE A 87 16.94 -1.65 11.23
C ILE A 87 18.12 -1.35 10.29
N ALA A 88 19.18 -2.14 10.36
CA ALA A 88 20.35 -1.97 9.49
C ALA A 88 19.95 -2.09 8.01
N ARG A 89 19.17 -3.12 7.65
CA ARG A 89 18.68 -3.32 6.27
C ARG A 89 17.81 -2.15 5.79
N ALA A 90 16.93 -1.62 6.64
CA ALA A 90 16.11 -0.48 6.29
C ALA A 90 16.95 0.78 6.05
N LYS A 91 17.92 1.06 6.94
CA LYS A 91 18.83 2.19 6.79
C LYS A 91 19.65 2.09 5.50
N ASP A 92 20.23 0.95 5.23
CA ASP A 92 21.05 0.71 4.03
C ASP A 92 20.22 0.79 2.74
N LEU A 93 19.02 0.18 2.72
CA LEU A 93 18.17 0.14 1.53
C LEU A 93 17.64 1.51 1.13
N PHE A 94 17.29 2.34 2.09
CA PHE A 94 16.64 3.64 1.85
C PHE A 94 17.59 4.84 2.03
N GLY A 95 18.81 4.63 2.51
CA GLY A 95 19.73 5.71 2.85
C GLY A 95 19.24 6.56 4.05
N ALA A 96 18.50 5.94 4.96
CA ALA A 96 17.93 6.63 6.12
C ALA A 96 18.92 6.68 7.30
N GLU A 97 18.89 7.77 8.05
CA GLU A 97 19.74 7.93 9.23
C GLU A 97 19.24 7.09 10.42
N HIS A 98 17.92 6.96 10.57
CA HIS A 98 17.27 6.13 11.59
C HIS A 98 16.06 5.39 11.01
N ALA A 99 15.76 4.20 11.57
CA ALA A 99 14.60 3.40 11.21
C ALA A 99 13.95 2.78 12.46
N ASN A 100 12.61 2.83 12.54
CA ASN A 100 11.82 2.13 13.54
C ASN A 100 10.89 1.12 12.84
N LEU A 101 11.03 -0.16 13.18
CA LEU A 101 10.27 -1.27 12.57
C LEU A 101 9.13 -1.78 13.46
N GLN A 102 8.89 -1.17 14.61
CA GLN A 102 7.87 -1.63 15.55
C GLN A 102 6.42 -1.22 15.20
N PRO A 103 6.12 -0.18 14.38
CA PRO A 103 4.73 0.14 14.05
C PRO A 103 3.95 -1.05 13.52
N HIS A 104 2.77 -1.30 14.09
CA HIS A 104 1.91 -2.44 13.73
C HIS A 104 1.27 -2.28 12.35
N SER A 105 1.13 -1.05 11.87
CA SER A 105 0.54 -0.70 10.57
C SER A 105 1.05 0.65 10.08
N GLY A 106 0.74 1.03 8.83
CA GLY A 106 0.98 2.38 8.34
C GLY A 106 0.22 3.44 9.14
N ALA A 107 -1.02 3.16 9.54
CA ALA A 107 -1.79 4.07 10.39
C ALA A 107 -1.14 4.28 11.77
N SER A 108 -0.57 3.22 12.37
CA SER A 108 0.20 3.33 13.63
C SER A 108 1.50 4.11 13.43
N ALA A 109 2.19 3.93 12.30
CA ALA A 109 3.37 4.71 11.95
C ALA A 109 3.04 6.20 11.83
N ASN A 110 1.97 6.54 11.10
CA ASN A 110 1.50 7.92 10.99
C ASN A 110 1.12 8.50 12.34
N LEU A 111 0.36 7.76 13.18
CA LEU A 111 0.01 8.21 14.53
C LEU A 111 1.25 8.52 15.36
N ALA A 112 2.25 7.65 15.34
CA ALA A 112 3.50 7.86 16.07
C ALA A 112 4.29 9.08 15.53
N ALA A 113 4.33 9.28 14.20
CA ALA A 113 4.94 10.47 13.61
C ALA A 113 4.24 11.77 14.04
N TYR A 114 2.90 11.79 14.01
CA TYR A 114 2.14 12.92 14.56
C TYR A 114 2.48 13.17 16.04
N ALA A 115 2.44 12.13 16.85
CA ALA A 115 2.74 12.24 18.29
C ALA A 115 4.17 12.72 18.58
N ALA A 116 5.12 12.39 17.70
CA ALA A 116 6.49 12.86 17.80
C ALA A 116 6.67 14.33 17.37
N LEU A 117 5.93 14.79 16.36
CA LEU A 117 6.24 16.05 15.68
C LEU A 117 5.33 17.21 16.08
N VAL A 118 4.08 16.95 16.40
CA VAL A 118 3.05 17.97 16.61
C VAL A 118 2.22 17.69 17.86
N GLN A 119 1.49 18.71 18.35
CA GLN A 119 0.62 18.61 19.51
C GLN A 119 -0.86 18.65 19.08
N PRO A 120 -1.78 18.03 19.84
CA PRO A 120 -3.20 18.21 19.61
C PRO A 120 -3.58 19.69 19.52
N GLY A 121 -4.37 20.03 18.48
CA GLY A 121 -4.72 21.42 18.15
C GLY A 121 -3.79 22.12 17.16
N ASP A 122 -2.62 21.56 16.86
CA ASP A 122 -1.75 22.12 15.83
C ASP A 122 -2.38 21.98 14.43
N THR A 123 -2.05 22.94 13.55
CA THR A 123 -2.45 22.89 12.14
C THR A 123 -1.53 21.95 11.37
N VAL A 124 -2.13 21.09 10.54
CA VAL A 124 -1.45 20.19 9.60
C VAL A 124 -2.01 20.42 8.19
N LEU A 125 -1.12 20.41 7.20
CA LEU A 125 -1.48 20.57 5.78
C LEU A 125 -1.28 19.24 5.06
N ALA A 126 -2.33 18.73 4.38
CA ALA A 126 -2.27 17.43 3.71
C ALA A 126 -3.21 17.36 2.52
N MET A 127 -3.00 16.38 1.62
CA MET A 127 -3.92 16.12 0.51
C MET A 127 -5.29 15.66 1.02
N GLU A 128 -6.37 16.24 0.49
CA GLU A 128 -7.72 15.82 0.82
C GLU A 128 -8.02 14.37 0.36
N LEU A 129 -8.85 13.68 1.13
CA LEU A 129 -9.22 12.29 0.85
C LEU A 129 -9.84 12.08 -0.55
N PRO A 130 -10.76 12.93 -1.04
CA PRO A 130 -11.32 12.80 -2.40
C PRO A 130 -10.31 13.02 -3.52
N HIS A 131 -9.19 13.66 -3.23
CA HIS A 131 -8.11 13.95 -4.18
C HIS A 131 -6.96 12.96 -4.13
N GLY A 132 -7.11 11.87 -3.37
CA GLY A 132 -6.12 10.80 -3.26
C GLY A 132 -5.41 10.70 -1.91
N GLY A 133 -5.70 11.57 -0.94
CA GLY A 133 -5.16 11.49 0.42
C GLY A 133 -5.56 10.21 1.14
N HIS A 134 -4.99 9.98 2.33
CA HIS A 134 -5.32 8.87 3.21
C HIS A 134 -6.19 9.34 4.39
N LEU A 135 -6.92 8.42 5.04
CA LEU A 135 -7.71 8.73 6.25
C LEU A 135 -6.88 9.44 7.33
N THR A 136 -5.62 9.07 7.50
CA THR A 136 -4.69 9.68 8.47
C THR A 136 -4.14 11.04 8.05
N HIS A 137 -4.59 11.59 6.92
CA HIS A 137 -4.19 12.91 6.42
C HIS A 137 -5.20 14.02 6.78
N GLY A 138 -5.91 13.90 7.90
CA GLY A 138 -6.85 14.91 8.39
C GLY A 138 -8.32 14.58 8.21
N SER A 139 -8.69 13.34 7.86
CA SER A 139 -10.09 12.93 7.76
C SER A 139 -10.82 13.08 9.10
N ARG A 140 -12.00 13.69 9.08
CA ARG A 140 -12.82 13.99 10.28
C ARG A 140 -13.20 12.76 11.10
N VAL A 141 -13.20 11.56 10.51
CA VAL A 141 -13.49 10.30 11.21
C VAL A 141 -12.25 9.66 11.83
N ASN A 142 -11.06 10.16 11.52
CA ASN A 142 -9.78 9.66 11.98
C ASN A 142 -9.20 10.53 13.10
N PHE A 143 -8.21 10.00 13.87
CA PHE A 143 -7.51 10.76 14.91
C PHE A 143 -6.94 12.07 14.36
N SER A 144 -6.40 12.05 13.13
CA SER A 144 -5.77 13.19 12.49
C SER A 144 -6.72 14.39 12.29
N GLY A 145 -7.99 14.11 11.99
CA GLY A 145 -9.02 15.15 11.87
C GLY A 145 -9.75 15.48 13.17
N LYS A 146 -9.60 14.64 14.22
CA LYS A 146 -10.23 14.88 15.53
C LYS A 146 -9.33 15.63 16.51
N TRP A 147 -8.02 15.40 16.43
CA TRP A 147 -7.06 15.97 17.39
C TRP A 147 -6.30 17.16 16.85
N PHE A 148 -6.25 17.32 15.53
CA PHE A 148 -5.50 18.37 14.84
C PHE A 148 -6.43 19.26 14.01
N GLN A 149 -5.92 20.39 13.52
CA GLN A 149 -6.62 21.28 12.60
C GLN A 149 -6.13 21.01 11.17
N PRO A 150 -6.79 20.12 10.42
CA PRO A 150 -6.37 19.79 9.07
C PRO A 150 -6.76 20.91 8.09
N VAL A 151 -5.81 21.31 7.27
CA VAL A 151 -6.00 22.11 6.05
C VAL A 151 -5.77 21.18 4.87
N GLY A 152 -6.70 21.13 3.93
CA GLY A 152 -6.62 20.27 2.76
C GLY A 152 -6.09 21.01 1.54
N TYR A 153 -5.16 20.40 0.78
CA TYR A 153 -4.85 20.80 -0.58
C TYR A 153 -5.44 19.81 -1.58
N THR A 154 -5.67 20.30 -2.79
CA THR A 154 -6.37 19.55 -3.84
C THR A 154 -5.46 19.32 -5.05
N VAL A 155 -5.99 18.65 -6.08
CA VAL A 155 -5.38 18.61 -7.40
C VAL A 155 -6.07 19.63 -8.31
N ARG A 156 -5.38 20.08 -9.34
CA ARG A 156 -5.94 21.00 -10.35
C ARG A 156 -7.09 20.31 -11.09
N ARG A 157 -8.12 21.10 -11.44
CA ARG A 157 -9.28 20.55 -12.17
C ARG A 157 -8.97 20.18 -13.62
N ASP A 158 -8.05 20.90 -14.24
CA ASP A 158 -7.70 20.74 -15.66
C ASP A 158 -6.72 19.60 -15.92
N THR A 159 -5.75 19.41 -15.01
CA THR A 159 -4.68 18.41 -15.16
C THR A 159 -4.79 17.23 -14.22
N GLU A 160 -5.56 17.36 -13.13
CA GLU A 160 -5.67 16.39 -12.03
C GLU A 160 -4.31 16.11 -11.35
N LEU A 161 -3.37 17.07 -11.46
CA LEU A 161 -2.06 17.04 -10.80
C LEU A 161 -2.08 17.92 -9.54
N ILE A 162 -1.18 17.63 -8.59
CA ILE A 162 -0.98 18.46 -7.40
C ILE A 162 -0.68 19.89 -7.83
N ASP A 163 -1.41 20.86 -7.26
CA ASP A 163 -1.15 22.29 -7.43
C ASP A 163 -0.18 22.76 -6.34
N TYR A 164 1.09 22.81 -6.67
CA TYR A 164 2.14 23.21 -5.70
C TYR A 164 2.05 24.69 -5.32
N ASP A 165 1.48 25.53 -6.18
CA ASP A 165 1.22 26.95 -5.83
C ASP A 165 0.11 27.03 -4.78
N GLU A 166 -0.99 26.25 -4.92
CA GLU A 166 -2.02 26.12 -3.88
C GLU A 166 -1.40 25.61 -2.56
N VAL A 167 -0.55 24.59 -2.62
CA VAL A 167 0.12 24.05 -1.42
C VAL A 167 0.93 25.14 -0.71
N ARG A 168 1.70 25.95 -1.46
CA ARG A 168 2.51 27.05 -0.92
C ARG A 168 1.62 28.15 -0.32
N ASP A 169 0.59 28.57 -1.02
CA ASP A 169 -0.34 29.60 -0.54
C ASP A 169 -1.04 29.18 0.74
N LEU A 170 -1.53 27.95 0.82
CA LEU A 170 -2.13 27.38 2.02
C LEU A 170 -1.11 27.28 3.18
N ALA A 171 0.14 26.87 2.90
CA ALA A 171 1.19 26.81 3.90
C ALA A 171 1.51 28.22 4.46
N LEU A 172 1.63 29.22 3.62
CA LEU A 172 1.86 30.61 4.04
C LEU A 172 0.69 31.18 4.84
N ALA A 173 -0.53 30.93 4.42
CA ALA A 173 -1.75 31.43 5.06
C ALA A 173 -1.99 30.78 6.44
N HIS A 174 -1.80 29.48 6.55
CA HIS A 174 -2.16 28.69 7.74
C HIS A 174 -1.01 28.34 8.67
N ARG A 175 0.25 28.51 8.23
CA ARG A 175 1.45 28.24 9.01
C ARG A 175 1.39 26.87 9.72
N PRO A 176 1.18 25.75 8.99
CA PRO A 176 1.08 24.45 9.60
C PRO A 176 2.37 24.07 10.32
N LYS A 177 2.26 23.27 11.38
CA LYS A 177 3.42 22.69 12.06
C LYS A 177 4.00 21.48 11.31
N MET A 178 3.17 20.84 10.48
CA MET A 178 3.56 19.71 9.66
C MET A 178 2.84 19.75 8.31
N ILE A 179 3.60 19.52 7.25
CA ILE A 179 3.08 19.28 5.91
C ILE A 179 3.24 17.79 5.61
N ILE A 180 2.16 17.18 5.11
CA ILE A 180 2.12 15.76 4.77
C ILE A 180 1.94 15.64 3.27
N CYS A 181 2.86 14.96 2.60
CA CYS A 181 2.71 14.54 1.22
C CYS A 181 2.73 13.01 1.12
N GLY A 182 2.23 12.51 0.02
CA GLY A 182 1.96 11.08 -0.17
C GLY A 182 0.47 10.83 -0.37
N ALA A 183 0.14 9.73 -1.00
CA ALA A 183 -1.24 9.49 -1.41
C ALA A 183 -1.58 8.00 -1.49
N THR A 184 -2.88 7.71 -1.43
CA THR A 184 -3.47 6.38 -1.58
C THR A 184 -3.95 6.13 -3.01
N ALA A 185 -4.36 7.20 -3.72
CA ALA A 185 -4.98 7.12 -5.04
C ALA A 185 -4.53 8.25 -5.98
N TYR A 186 -3.29 8.71 -5.85
CA TYR A 186 -2.66 9.66 -6.77
C TYR A 186 -1.64 8.91 -7.64
N PRO A 187 -1.86 8.84 -8.98
CA PRO A 187 -1.07 7.95 -9.84
C PRO A 187 0.24 8.57 -10.35
N ARG A 188 0.50 9.86 -10.08
CA ARG A 188 1.66 10.58 -10.62
C ARG A 188 2.78 10.72 -9.60
N LEU A 189 3.98 11.05 -10.07
CA LEU A 189 5.10 11.35 -9.20
C LEU A 189 4.84 12.62 -8.38
N ILE A 190 5.41 12.65 -7.17
CA ILE A 190 5.35 13.78 -6.25
C ILE A 190 6.74 14.44 -6.23
N ASP A 191 6.78 15.76 -6.35
CA ASP A 191 8.01 16.54 -6.20
C ASP A 191 8.30 16.79 -4.72
N PHE A 192 9.12 15.92 -4.13
CA PHE A 192 9.50 16.01 -2.72
C PHE A 192 10.42 17.20 -2.43
N ALA A 193 11.22 17.63 -3.43
CA ALA A 193 12.10 18.79 -3.27
C ALA A 193 11.27 20.07 -3.11
N LEU A 194 10.23 20.23 -3.92
CA LEU A 194 9.34 21.38 -3.85
C LEU A 194 8.51 21.38 -2.54
N PHE A 195 8.04 20.21 -2.07
CA PHE A 195 7.43 20.10 -0.76
C PHE A 195 8.40 20.49 0.38
N ARG A 196 9.69 20.13 0.27
CA ARG A 196 10.72 20.53 1.24
C ARG A 196 10.90 22.05 1.27
N GLU A 197 11.01 22.68 0.09
CA GLU A 197 11.11 24.15 -0.01
C GLU A 197 9.91 24.83 0.66
N ILE A 198 8.68 24.40 0.35
CA ILE A 198 7.47 24.96 0.97
C ILE A 198 7.46 24.77 2.49
N ALA A 199 7.88 23.61 2.97
CA ALA A 199 7.93 23.34 4.41
C ALA A 199 8.99 24.23 5.11
N ASP A 200 10.13 24.47 4.47
CA ASP A 200 11.18 25.34 5.00
C ASP A 200 10.73 26.80 5.05
N GLU A 201 9.99 27.31 4.05
CA GLU A 201 9.45 28.66 4.03
C GLU A 201 8.56 28.98 5.25
N VAL A 202 7.88 27.97 5.80
CA VAL A 202 6.97 28.14 6.94
C VAL A 202 7.50 27.55 8.25
N GLY A 203 8.66 26.89 8.22
CA GLY A 203 9.24 26.22 9.38
C GLY A 203 8.46 24.98 9.83
N ALA A 204 7.82 24.28 8.91
CA ALA A 204 7.06 23.07 9.17
C ALA A 204 7.93 21.80 9.04
N TYR A 205 7.57 20.75 9.78
CA TYR A 205 8.08 19.41 9.48
C TYR A 205 7.49 18.90 8.16
N LEU A 206 8.30 18.20 7.36
CA LEU A 206 7.83 17.45 6.18
C LEU A 206 7.74 15.98 6.51
N MET A 207 6.52 15.46 6.59
CA MET A 207 6.22 14.03 6.70
C MET A 207 5.81 13.50 5.32
N VAL A 208 6.45 12.42 4.87
CA VAL A 208 6.03 11.71 3.65
C VAL A 208 5.39 10.39 4.02
N ASP A 209 4.12 10.22 3.66
CA ASP A 209 3.45 8.91 3.69
C ASP A 209 3.76 8.16 2.40
N ALA A 210 4.81 7.34 2.45
CA ALA A 210 5.28 6.52 1.34
C ALA A 210 4.64 5.12 1.31
N ALA A 211 3.56 4.90 2.07
CA ALA A 211 2.95 3.58 2.23
C ALA A 211 2.66 2.88 0.90
N HIS A 212 2.21 3.61 -0.10
CA HIS A 212 1.90 3.04 -1.40
C HIS A 212 3.12 2.78 -2.28
N PHE A 213 4.16 3.60 -2.21
CA PHE A 213 5.26 3.59 -3.19
C PHE A 213 6.64 3.26 -2.59
N ILE A 214 6.78 3.02 -1.28
CA ILE A 214 8.08 2.71 -0.67
C ILE A 214 8.76 1.48 -1.31
N GLY A 215 7.99 0.51 -1.79
CA GLY A 215 8.53 -0.62 -2.54
C GLY A 215 9.11 -0.21 -3.90
N LEU A 216 8.53 0.77 -4.58
CA LEU A 216 9.10 1.33 -5.81
C LEU A 216 10.39 2.11 -5.53
N VAL A 217 10.44 2.83 -4.39
CA VAL A 217 11.66 3.49 -3.91
C VAL A 217 12.77 2.47 -3.64
N ALA A 218 12.45 1.37 -2.94
CA ALA A 218 13.40 0.28 -2.67
C ALA A 218 13.97 -0.32 -3.97
N GLY A 219 13.12 -0.49 -4.98
CA GLY A 219 13.50 -0.97 -6.32
C GLY A 219 14.08 0.11 -7.24
N GLN A 220 14.23 1.35 -6.79
CA GLN A 220 14.74 2.49 -7.57
C GLN A 220 13.92 2.80 -8.83
N ALA A 221 12.64 2.45 -8.84
CA ALA A 221 11.72 2.72 -9.96
C ALA A 221 11.08 4.13 -9.88
N VAL A 222 11.12 4.78 -8.71
CA VAL A 222 10.64 6.14 -8.48
C VAL A 222 11.60 6.90 -7.55
N PRO A 223 11.59 8.25 -7.55
CA PRO A 223 12.41 9.07 -6.66
C PRO A 223 12.19 8.76 -5.18
N SER A 224 13.26 8.82 -4.38
CA SER A 224 13.20 8.65 -2.92
C SER A 224 12.79 9.94 -2.22
N PRO A 225 11.84 9.88 -1.26
CA PRO A 225 11.52 11.02 -0.41
C PRO A 225 12.52 11.23 0.74
N VAL A 226 13.35 10.22 1.06
CA VAL A 226 14.20 10.20 2.26
C VAL A 226 15.15 11.40 2.36
N PRO A 227 15.80 11.88 1.26
CA PRO A 227 16.68 13.05 1.35
C PRO A 227 15.95 14.35 1.71
N TYR A 228 14.64 14.45 1.49
CA TYR A 228 13.85 15.67 1.64
C TYR A 228 13.02 15.69 2.92
N ALA A 229 12.52 14.53 3.35
CA ALA A 229 11.61 14.41 4.48
C ALA A 229 12.32 14.49 5.83
N ASP A 230 11.62 15.02 6.84
CA ASP A 230 12.01 14.85 8.24
C ASP A 230 11.65 13.44 8.72
N VAL A 231 10.49 12.95 8.30
CA VAL A 231 9.99 11.60 8.60
C VAL A 231 9.32 11.00 7.37
N VAL A 232 9.63 9.73 7.08
CA VAL A 232 8.94 8.92 6.07
C VAL A 232 8.24 7.77 6.77
N CYS A 233 6.91 7.73 6.67
CA CYS A 233 6.09 6.62 7.12
C CYS A 233 5.78 5.68 5.96
N ALA A 234 5.78 4.39 6.21
CA ALA A 234 5.52 3.40 5.18
C ALA A 234 4.78 2.17 5.71
N THR A 235 4.16 1.43 4.80
CA THR A 235 3.70 0.05 5.04
C THR A 235 4.69 -0.93 4.46
N THR A 236 4.76 -2.13 5.04
CA THR A 236 5.66 -3.17 4.58
C THR A 236 5.00 -4.20 3.64
N HIS A 237 3.67 -4.20 3.53
CA HIS A 237 2.87 -5.27 2.90
C HIS A 237 2.28 -4.92 1.51
N LYS A 238 2.56 -3.74 0.95
CA LYS A 238 2.08 -3.33 -0.38
C LYS A 238 3.12 -3.68 -1.46
N VAL A 239 3.58 -2.72 -2.23
CA VAL A 239 4.61 -2.97 -3.25
C VAL A 239 5.87 -3.61 -2.65
N LEU A 240 6.21 -3.32 -1.39
CA LEU A 240 7.39 -3.89 -0.71
C LEU A 240 7.30 -5.41 -0.47
N ARG A 241 6.14 -6.05 -0.64
CA ARG A 241 5.89 -7.50 -0.52
C ARG A 241 6.23 -8.12 0.84
N GLY A 242 6.29 -7.31 1.88
CA GLY A 242 6.56 -7.79 3.24
C GLY A 242 5.31 -8.20 4.01
N PRO A 243 5.46 -8.48 5.30
CA PRO A 243 4.34 -8.77 6.18
C PRO A 243 3.48 -7.53 6.40
N ARG A 244 2.22 -7.70 6.81
CA ARG A 244 1.44 -6.56 7.28
C ARG A 244 2.13 -5.89 8.44
N GLY A 245 2.33 -4.58 8.31
CA GLY A 245 3.04 -3.78 9.30
C GLY A 245 3.34 -2.37 8.79
N GLY A 246 3.93 -1.55 9.65
CA GLY A 246 4.44 -0.22 9.33
C GLY A 246 5.94 -0.10 9.59
N MET A 247 6.51 0.98 9.10
CA MET A 247 7.90 1.36 9.26
C MET A 247 8.00 2.89 9.29
N ILE A 248 8.90 3.42 10.10
CA ILE A 248 9.23 4.85 10.09
C ILE A 248 10.71 4.99 9.82
N LEU A 249 11.05 5.85 8.86
CA LEU A 249 12.41 6.31 8.59
C LEU A 249 12.47 7.79 8.96
N CYS A 250 13.55 8.25 9.59
CA CYS A 250 13.66 9.66 9.94
C CYS A 250 15.12 10.12 10.03
N ARG A 251 15.30 11.43 10.16
CA ARG A 251 16.59 12.04 10.48
C ARG A 251 17.03 11.63 11.88
N GLU A 252 18.32 11.47 12.10
CA GLU A 252 18.91 11.10 13.40
C GLU A 252 18.45 12.05 14.53
N SER A 253 18.31 13.33 14.24
CA SER A 253 17.84 14.33 15.22
C SER A 253 16.42 14.08 15.74
N LEU A 254 15.63 13.26 15.07
CA LEU A 254 14.27 12.89 15.47
C LEU A 254 14.16 11.46 16.02
N ALA A 255 15.23 10.68 15.97
CA ALA A 255 15.24 9.27 16.33
C ALA A 255 14.63 9.00 17.71
N GLU A 256 15.13 9.69 18.75
CA GLU A 256 14.64 9.51 20.12
C GLU A 256 13.15 9.87 20.28
N ARG A 257 12.71 10.95 19.59
CA ARG A 257 11.30 11.39 19.64
C ARG A 257 10.39 10.36 18.95
N ILE A 258 10.79 9.84 17.80
CA ILE A 258 10.06 8.79 17.07
C ILE A 258 9.99 7.51 17.90
N ASP A 259 11.12 7.05 18.44
CA ASP A 259 11.15 5.84 19.25
C ASP A 259 10.23 5.96 20.47
N LYS A 260 10.28 7.08 21.20
CA LYS A 260 9.40 7.34 22.34
C LYS A 260 7.92 7.43 21.95
N ALA A 261 7.63 7.97 20.78
CA ALA A 261 6.27 8.05 20.25
C ALA A 261 5.72 6.69 19.84
N VAL A 262 6.55 5.79 19.32
CA VAL A 262 6.16 4.41 19.06
C VAL A 262 5.99 3.66 20.40
N PHE A 263 7.05 3.59 21.20
CA PHE A 263 7.00 2.93 22.50
C PHE A 263 7.64 3.85 23.56
N PRO A 264 6.96 4.12 24.66
CA PRO A 264 5.72 3.51 25.14
C PRO A 264 4.44 4.30 24.78
N PHE A 265 4.51 5.36 23.95
CA PHE A 265 3.38 6.29 23.86
C PHE A 265 2.19 5.74 23.06
N THR A 266 2.41 5.17 21.86
CA THR A 266 1.31 4.69 21.00
C THR A 266 1.17 3.17 20.99
N GLN A 267 2.20 2.43 21.36
CA GLN A 267 2.24 0.96 21.36
C GLN A 267 2.90 0.42 22.63
N GLY A 268 2.60 -0.85 22.96
CA GLY A 268 3.30 -1.67 23.95
C GLY A 268 4.29 -2.62 23.29
N GLY A 269 4.21 -3.93 23.62
CA GLY A 269 5.10 -4.95 23.08
C GLY A 269 5.06 -5.06 21.57
N PRO A 270 6.22 -5.02 20.89
CA PRO A 270 6.30 -5.18 19.46
C PRO A 270 6.00 -6.62 19.01
N LEU A 271 5.51 -6.79 17.79
CA LEU A 271 5.26 -8.08 17.17
C LEU A 271 6.56 -8.62 16.59
N MET A 272 7.37 -9.35 17.38
CA MET A 272 8.73 -9.72 16.99
C MET A 272 8.79 -10.67 15.79
N HIS A 273 7.79 -11.54 15.60
CA HIS A 273 7.63 -12.33 14.38
C HIS A 273 7.41 -11.44 13.14
N ALA A 274 6.62 -10.36 13.27
CA ALA A 274 6.43 -9.39 12.18
C ALA A 274 7.70 -8.56 11.94
N VAL A 275 8.44 -8.16 12.98
CA VAL A 275 9.73 -7.46 12.84
C VAL A 275 10.74 -8.33 12.09
N ALA A 276 10.85 -9.62 12.45
CA ALA A 276 11.70 -10.57 11.73
C ALA A 276 11.27 -10.73 10.27
N ALA A 277 9.97 -10.84 10.01
CA ALA A 277 9.44 -10.94 8.66
C ALA A 277 9.69 -9.66 7.83
N LYS A 278 9.62 -8.47 8.44
CA LYS A 278 10.06 -7.20 7.81
C LYS A 278 11.53 -7.23 7.44
N ALA A 279 12.39 -7.77 8.34
CA ALA A 279 13.81 -7.92 8.04
C ALA A 279 14.08 -8.85 6.85
N VAL A 280 13.29 -9.93 6.69
CA VAL A 280 13.35 -10.79 5.49
C VAL A 280 12.95 -10.02 4.24
N ALA A 281 11.81 -9.32 4.26
CA ALA A 281 11.33 -8.55 3.12
C ALA A 281 12.32 -7.45 2.68
N LEU A 282 12.95 -6.76 3.63
CA LEU A 282 13.99 -5.76 3.35
C LEU A 282 15.23 -6.38 2.71
N HIS A 283 15.60 -7.62 3.11
CA HIS A 283 16.67 -8.36 2.44
C HIS A 283 16.33 -8.70 1.00
N GLU A 284 15.11 -9.20 0.75
CA GLU A 284 14.62 -9.49 -0.59
C GLU A 284 14.56 -8.23 -1.46
N ALA A 285 14.10 -7.11 -0.89
CA ALA A 285 14.01 -5.83 -1.59
C ALA A 285 15.38 -5.21 -1.96
N ALA A 286 16.45 -5.61 -1.28
CA ALA A 286 17.81 -5.19 -1.62
C ALA A 286 18.43 -5.96 -2.80
N GLN A 287 17.79 -7.04 -3.27
CA GLN A 287 18.33 -7.88 -4.34
C GLN A 287 18.10 -7.26 -5.74
N PRO A 288 18.96 -7.56 -6.74
CA PRO A 288 18.78 -7.06 -8.10
C PRO A 288 17.44 -7.48 -8.74
N GLU A 289 16.93 -8.64 -8.38
CA GLU A 289 15.64 -9.16 -8.83
C GLU A 289 14.50 -8.23 -8.45
N TYR A 290 14.57 -7.62 -7.27
CA TYR A 290 13.55 -6.70 -6.81
C TYR A 290 13.52 -5.39 -7.62
N ARG A 291 14.67 -4.92 -8.12
CA ARG A 291 14.71 -3.76 -9.03
C ARG A 291 13.98 -4.06 -10.34
N ARG A 292 14.19 -5.27 -10.90
CA ARG A 292 13.45 -5.71 -12.10
C ARG A 292 11.96 -5.79 -11.84
N TYR A 293 11.58 -6.36 -10.70
CA TYR A 293 10.18 -6.41 -10.27
C TYR A 293 9.56 -5.01 -10.16
N ALA A 294 10.20 -4.07 -9.47
CA ALA A 294 9.68 -2.71 -9.27
C ALA A 294 9.51 -1.95 -10.60
N ALA A 295 10.48 -2.09 -11.52
CA ALA A 295 10.37 -1.53 -12.86
C ALA A 295 9.20 -2.16 -13.65
N GLN A 296 9.03 -3.49 -13.57
CA GLN A 296 7.93 -4.19 -14.22
C GLN A 296 6.57 -3.81 -13.64
N VAL A 297 6.47 -3.54 -12.33
CA VAL A 297 5.23 -3.04 -11.71
C VAL A 297 4.77 -1.74 -12.35
N VAL A 298 5.69 -0.80 -12.59
CA VAL A 298 5.37 0.48 -13.24
C VAL A 298 4.99 0.28 -14.70
N ALA A 299 5.78 -0.50 -15.45
CA ALA A 299 5.49 -0.81 -16.85
C ALA A 299 4.12 -1.49 -17.02
N ASN A 300 3.79 -2.41 -16.14
CA ASN A 300 2.49 -3.08 -16.11
C ASN A 300 1.35 -2.09 -15.80
N ALA A 301 1.55 -1.16 -14.87
CA ALA A 301 0.52 -0.16 -14.52
C ALA A 301 0.25 0.78 -15.70
N GLN A 302 1.30 1.21 -16.41
CA GLN A 302 1.18 2.01 -17.64
C GLN A 302 0.42 1.23 -18.73
N ALA A 303 0.82 -0.01 -19.00
CA ALA A 303 0.17 -0.84 -20.02
C ALA A 303 -1.31 -1.13 -19.68
N LEU A 304 -1.63 -1.31 -18.40
CA LEU A 304 -3.02 -1.48 -17.94
C LEU A 304 -3.83 -0.19 -18.13
N ALA A 305 -3.27 0.97 -17.76
CA ALA A 305 -3.93 2.25 -17.92
C ALA A 305 -4.17 2.58 -19.41
N ASP A 306 -3.18 2.35 -20.26
CA ASP A 306 -3.29 2.55 -21.72
C ASP A 306 -4.31 1.58 -22.34
N GLY A 307 -4.34 0.33 -21.89
CA GLY A 307 -5.33 -0.66 -22.32
C GLY A 307 -6.75 -0.24 -21.95
N LEU A 308 -6.98 0.23 -20.72
CA LEU A 308 -8.29 0.72 -20.29
C LEU A 308 -8.70 2.00 -21.04
N ALA A 309 -7.74 2.88 -21.36
CA ALA A 309 -7.98 4.06 -22.19
C ALA A 309 -8.42 3.65 -23.62
N ALA A 310 -7.76 2.65 -24.21
CA ALA A 310 -8.15 2.10 -25.52
C ALA A 310 -9.56 1.49 -25.51
N GLU A 311 -10.00 0.98 -24.36
CA GLU A 311 -11.34 0.51 -24.11
C GLU A 311 -12.35 1.64 -23.78
N GLY A 312 -11.96 2.92 -23.90
CA GLY A 312 -12.83 4.08 -23.65
C GLY A 312 -13.09 4.38 -22.18
N MET A 313 -12.20 3.95 -21.28
CA MET A 313 -12.21 4.29 -19.85
C MET A 313 -11.09 5.28 -19.57
N ARG A 314 -11.41 6.45 -19.03
CA ARG A 314 -10.46 7.56 -18.91
C ARG A 314 -9.52 7.39 -17.70
N PRO A 315 -8.19 7.24 -17.89
CA PRO A 315 -7.26 7.34 -16.78
C PRO A 315 -7.23 8.78 -16.22
N VAL A 316 -7.43 8.93 -14.92
CA VAL A 316 -7.29 10.20 -14.22
C VAL A 316 -5.85 10.70 -14.38
N SER A 317 -5.68 12.02 -14.58
CA SER A 317 -4.40 12.67 -14.91
C SER A 317 -3.70 12.14 -16.18
N GLY A 318 -4.43 11.47 -17.06
CA GLY A 318 -3.93 10.97 -18.34
C GLY A 318 -3.02 9.75 -18.23
N GLY A 319 -2.99 9.00 -17.13
CA GLY A 319 -2.18 7.78 -16.97
C GLY A 319 -1.53 7.64 -15.60
N THR A 320 -0.41 6.89 -15.54
CA THR A 320 0.30 6.62 -14.27
C THR A 320 1.81 6.60 -14.43
N ASP A 321 2.51 7.00 -13.37
CA ASP A 321 3.97 6.90 -13.20
C ASP A 321 4.35 5.89 -12.10
N THR A 322 3.35 5.20 -11.50
CA THR A 322 3.54 4.36 -10.32
C THR A 322 2.95 2.94 -10.52
N HIS A 323 2.57 2.27 -9.46
CA HIS A 323 2.01 0.92 -9.44
C HIS A 323 0.49 0.86 -9.59
N LEU A 324 -0.19 1.99 -9.63
CA LEU A 324 -1.65 2.08 -9.67
C LEU A 324 -2.12 3.05 -10.75
N ALA A 325 -3.30 2.80 -11.26
CA ALA A 325 -4.07 3.75 -12.06
C ALA A 325 -5.44 4.00 -11.41
N LEU A 326 -5.91 5.23 -11.50
CA LEU A 326 -7.26 5.63 -11.15
C LEU A 326 -8.03 5.87 -12.45
N ILE A 327 -9.15 5.20 -12.62
CA ILE A 327 -9.91 5.19 -13.86
C ILE A 327 -11.28 5.83 -13.61
N ASP A 328 -11.57 6.86 -14.36
CA ASP A 328 -12.88 7.50 -14.40
C ASP A 328 -13.83 6.72 -15.33
N LEU A 329 -15.00 6.37 -14.81
CA LEU A 329 -16.02 5.58 -15.51
C LEU A 329 -17.24 6.43 -15.94
N GLN A 330 -17.24 7.75 -15.72
CA GLN A 330 -18.41 8.60 -15.98
C GLN A 330 -18.95 8.47 -17.43
N GLU A 331 -18.03 8.40 -18.40
CA GLU A 331 -18.43 8.25 -19.82
C GLU A 331 -19.03 6.88 -20.14
N THR A 332 -18.80 5.87 -19.30
CA THR A 332 -19.39 4.53 -19.47
C THR A 332 -20.83 4.45 -18.97
N GLY A 333 -21.26 5.41 -18.16
CA GLY A 333 -22.55 5.39 -17.47
C GLY A 333 -22.63 4.39 -16.32
N VAL A 334 -21.49 3.77 -15.92
CA VAL A 334 -21.40 2.79 -14.83
C VAL A 334 -20.71 3.45 -13.62
N THR A 335 -21.28 3.29 -12.43
CA THR A 335 -20.65 3.77 -11.21
C THR A 335 -19.51 2.88 -10.76
N GLY A 336 -18.60 3.41 -9.93
CA GLY A 336 -17.53 2.60 -9.34
C GLY A 336 -18.04 1.39 -8.55
N ALA A 337 -19.16 1.54 -7.82
CA ALA A 337 -19.77 0.46 -7.06
C ALA A 337 -20.31 -0.67 -7.96
N GLU A 338 -20.95 -0.32 -9.07
CA GLU A 338 -21.41 -1.31 -10.05
C GLU A 338 -20.24 -2.01 -10.73
N ALA A 339 -19.19 -1.25 -11.12
CA ALA A 339 -17.99 -1.81 -11.74
C ALA A 339 -17.27 -2.78 -10.78
N GLU A 340 -17.10 -2.41 -9.49
CA GLU A 340 -16.54 -3.29 -8.45
C GLU A 340 -17.34 -4.60 -8.35
N ALA A 341 -18.66 -4.52 -8.24
CA ALA A 341 -19.51 -5.71 -8.11
C ALA A 341 -19.49 -6.61 -9.36
N ARG A 342 -19.47 -6.03 -10.56
CA ARG A 342 -19.40 -6.77 -11.83
C ARG A 342 -18.04 -7.45 -12.02
N CYS A 343 -16.95 -6.75 -11.69
CA CYS A 343 -15.59 -7.31 -11.72
C CYS A 343 -15.44 -8.44 -10.70
N ASP A 344 -15.97 -8.26 -9.46
CA ASP A 344 -15.94 -9.31 -8.43
C ASP A 344 -16.70 -10.58 -8.89
N ALA A 345 -17.87 -10.42 -9.51
CA ALA A 345 -18.62 -11.52 -10.10
C ALA A 345 -17.86 -12.26 -11.25
N ALA A 346 -16.90 -11.57 -11.87
CA ALA A 346 -16.00 -12.12 -12.89
C ALA A 346 -14.62 -12.51 -12.33
N THR A 347 -14.50 -12.69 -11.01
CA THR A 347 -13.25 -13.03 -10.29
C THR A 347 -12.08 -12.05 -10.50
N ILE A 348 -12.40 -10.78 -10.79
CA ILE A 348 -11.45 -9.68 -10.88
C ILE A 348 -11.60 -8.79 -9.65
N THR A 349 -10.66 -8.89 -8.71
CA THR A 349 -10.68 -8.12 -7.46
C THR A 349 -10.02 -6.76 -7.66
N LEU A 350 -10.82 -5.70 -7.64
CA LEU A 350 -10.40 -4.29 -7.67
C LEU A 350 -11.27 -3.48 -6.69
N ASN A 351 -11.07 -2.18 -6.56
CA ASN A 351 -11.96 -1.38 -5.70
C ASN A 351 -12.53 -0.15 -6.42
N LYS A 352 -13.80 0.17 -6.09
CA LYS A 352 -14.34 1.50 -6.39
C LYS A 352 -13.50 2.58 -5.73
N ASN A 353 -13.37 3.71 -6.38
CA ASN A 353 -12.61 4.84 -5.87
C ASN A 353 -13.23 6.15 -6.36
N ALA A 354 -13.34 7.12 -5.45
CA ALA A 354 -13.69 8.47 -5.87
C ALA A 354 -12.61 9.03 -6.80
N ILE A 355 -13.05 9.75 -7.82
CA ILE A 355 -12.14 10.54 -8.66
C ILE A 355 -12.04 11.96 -8.11
N PRO A 356 -11.04 12.76 -8.50
CA PRO A 356 -10.99 14.17 -8.14
C PRO A 356 -12.29 14.90 -8.53
N TYR A 357 -12.85 15.67 -7.60
CA TYR A 357 -14.12 16.38 -7.80
C TYR A 357 -15.33 15.49 -8.14
N ASP A 358 -15.33 14.28 -7.61
CA ASP A 358 -16.36 13.26 -7.86
C ASP A 358 -17.77 13.78 -7.54
N PRO A 359 -18.74 13.70 -8.47
CA PRO A 359 -20.12 14.09 -8.21
C PRO A 359 -20.85 13.12 -7.28
N HIS A 360 -20.36 11.90 -7.12
CA HIS A 360 -20.97 10.87 -6.30
C HIS A 360 -20.36 10.80 -4.89
N LYS A 361 -21.14 10.25 -3.96
CA LYS A 361 -20.64 9.94 -2.61
C LYS A 361 -19.60 8.81 -2.65
N PRO A 362 -18.66 8.73 -1.70
CA PRO A 362 -17.60 7.72 -1.70
C PRO A 362 -18.08 6.26 -1.78
N MET A 363 -19.27 5.95 -1.27
CA MET A 363 -19.84 4.59 -1.32
C MET A 363 -20.33 4.18 -2.71
N VAL A 364 -20.57 5.14 -3.59
CA VAL A 364 -20.97 4.94 -4.99
C VAL A 364 -19.75 5.10 -5.89
N ALA A 365 -19.07 6.24 -5.78
CA ALA A 365 -17.90 6.66 -6.56
C ALA A 365 -18.14 6.65 -8.08
N SER A 366 -17.35 7.43 -8.81
CA SER A 366 -17.38 7.47 -10.27
C SER A 366 -16.25 6.69 -10.94
N GLY A 367 -15.35 6.14 -10.17
CA GLY A 367 -14.18 5.46 -10.70
C GLY A 367 -13.83 4.16 -10.00
N ILE A 368 -12.82 3.50 -10.56
CA ILE A 368 -12.15 2.35 -9.97
C ILE A 368 -10.65 2.62 -9.84
N ARG A 369 -10.02 2.00 -8.83
CA ARG A 369 -8.57 1.98 -8.69
C ARG A 369 -8.07 0.56 -8.97
N VAL A 370 -7.06 0.46 -9.85
CA VAL A 370 -6.39 -0.79 -10.20
C VAL A 370 -4.91 -0.67 -9.93
N GLY A 371 -4.28 -1.77 -9.54
CA GLY A 371 -2.85 -1.82 -9.26
C GLY A 371 -2.22 -3.13 -9.72
N THR A 372 -0.95 -3.10 -9.98
CA THR A 372 -0.22 -4.21 -10.61
C THR A 372 0.79 -4.97 -9.75
N PRO A 373 1.00 -4.66 -8.45
CA PRO A 373 2.01 -5.36 -7.67
C PRO A 373 1.79 -6.87 -7.58
N CYS A 374 0.54 -7.31 -7.36
CA CYS A 374 0.19 -8.71 -7.19
C CYS A 374 0.41 -9.52 -8.48
N VAL A 375 -0.17 -9.08 -9.59
CA VAL A 375 -0.04 -9.74 -10.90
C VAL A 375 1.41 -9.71 -11.43
N THR A 376 2.18 -8.67 -11.10
CA THR A 376 3.62 -8.63 -11.41
C THR A 376 4.40 -9.65 -10.57
N THR A 377 4.03 -9.86 -9.31
CA THR A 377 4.62 -10.92 -8.47
C THR A 377 4.34 -12.31 -9.03
N GLN A 378 3.19 -12.51 -9.69
CA GLN A 378 2.84 -13.74 -10.40
C GLN A 378 3.60 -13.92 -11.72
N GLY A 379 4.32 -12.89 -12.22
CA GLY A 379 5.11 -12.96 -13.45
C GLY A 379 4.44 -12.41 -14.70
N MET A 380 3.26 -11.77 -14.58
CA MET A 380 2.59 -11.11 -15.69
C MET A 380 3.39 -9.88 -16.15
N THR A 381 3.32 -9.57 -17.43
CA THR A 381 3.98 -8.45 -18.10
C THR A 381 2.97 -7.64 -18.94
N GLU A 382 3.43 -6.65 -19.70
CA GLU A 382 2.56 -5.73 -20.44
C GLU A 382 1.57 -6.40 -21.40
N PRO A 383 1.90 -7.51 -22.11
CA PRO A 383 0.91 -8.23 -22.91
C PRO A 383 -0.30 -8.71 -22.10
N GLN A 384 -0.05 -9.27 -20.90
CA GLN A 384 -1.14 -9.72 -20.01
C GLN A 384 -1.93 -8.53 -19.47
N MET A 385 -1.28 -7.39 -19.24
CA MET A 385 -1.98 -6.17 -18.78
C MET A 385 -2.97 -5.63 -19.82
N ARG A 386 -2.67 -5.74 -21.10
CA ARG A 386 -3.64 -5.43 -22.17
C ARG A 386 -4.83 -6.38 -22.17
N GLN A 387 -4.58 -7.67 -22.01
CA GLN A 387 -5.64 -8.67 -21.86
C GLN A 387 -6.49 -8.41 -20.61
N VAL A 388 -5.86 -8.08 -19.47
CA VAL A 388 -6.56 -7.72 -18.24
C VAL A 388 -7.45 -6.48 -18.44
N ALA A 389 -6.98 -5.47 -19.21
CA ALA A 389 -7.79 -4.30 -19.54
C ALA A 389 -9.05 -4.65 -20.32
N GLU A 390 -8.95 -5.54 -21.33
CA GLU A 390 -10.10 -6.06 -22.09
C GLU A 390 -11.09 -6.82 -21.19
N LEU A 391 -10.58 -7.66 -20.27
CA LEU A 391 -11.42 -8.41 -19.33
C LEU A 391 -12.17 -7.48 -18.37
N ILE A 392 -11.49 -6.46 -17.81
CA ILE A 392 -12.13 -5.43 -16.98
C ILE A 392 -13.20 -4.69 -17.78
N ALA A 393 -12.89 -4.29 -19.01
CA ALA A 393 -13.83 -3.53 -19.84
C ALA A 393 -15.09 -4.35 -20.18
N ARG A 394 -14.92 -5.62 -20.49
CA ARG A 394 -16.05 -6.55 -20.72
C ARG A 394 -16.89 -6.72 -19.45
N ALA A 395 -16.26 -6.91 -18.30
CA ALA A 395 -16.97 -7.05 -17.02
C ALA A 395 -17.73 -5.76 -16.66
N VAL A 396 -17.09 -4.59 -16.75
CA VAL A 396 -17.72 -3.29 -16.44
C VAL A 396 -18.93 -3.01 -17.31
N ARG A 397 -18.89 -3.36 -18.60
CA ARG A 397 -20.01 -3.14 -19.54
C ARG A 397 -21.15 -4.17 -19.39
N ALA A 398 -20.87 -5.32 -18.77
CA ALA A 398 -21.86 -6.36 -18.60
C ALA A 398 -22.87 -6.00 -17.50
N ASP A 399 -24.10 -5.68 -17.87
CA ASP A 399 -25.19 -5.49 -16.91
C ASP A 399 -25.81 -6.85 -16.56
N PRO A 400 -25.62 -7.36 -15.32
CA PRO A 400 -26.16 -8.67 -14.92
C PRO A 400 -27.69 -8.74 -14.92
N SER A 401 -28.37 -7.59 -14.91
CA SER A 401 -29.84 -7.50 -14.98
C SER A 401 -30.37 -7.54 -16.42
N ALA A 402 -29.51 -7.29 -17.41
CA ALA A 402 -29.87 -7.37 -18.83
C ALA A 402 -29.80 -8.81 -19.35
N PRO A 403 -30.60 -9.16 -20.38
CA PRO A 403 -30.53 -10.49 -21.03
C PRO A 403 -29.10 -10.81 -21.51
N GLY A 404 -28.54 -11.94 -21.06
CA GLY A 404 -27.18 -12.37 -21.41
C GLY A 404 -26.04 -11.72 -20.61
N GLY A 405 -26.31 -10.73 -19.75
CA GLY A 405 -25.26 -10.05 -18.99
C GLY A 405 -24.55 -10.97 -18.00
N ALA A 406 -25.28 -11.85 -17.33
CA ALA A 406 -24.69 -12.85 -16.44
C ALA A 406 -23.81 -13.86 -17.21
N ASP A 407 -24.20 -14.25 -18.44
CA ASP A 407 -23.40 -15.16 -19.28
C ASP A 407 -22.09 -14.49 -19.72
N VAL A 408 -22.12 -13.18 -19.99
CA VAL A 408 -20.88 -12.41 -20.28
C VAL A 408 -19.94 -12.43 -19.09
N LEU A 409 -20.43 -12.17 -17.86
CA LEU A 409 -19.60 -12.22 -16.65
C LEU A 409 -19.03 -13.62 -16.40
N ALA A 410 -19.83 -14.67 -16.61
CA ALA A 410 -19.35 -16.04 -16.51
C ALA A 410 -18.26 -16.35 -17.56
N GLY A 411 -18.42 -15.85 -18.78
CA GLY A 411 -17.40 -15.95 -19.83
C GLY A 411 -16.09 -15.22 -19.45
N VAL A 412 -16.20 -14.02 -18.88
CA VAL A 412 -15.01 -13.29 -18.38
C VAL A 412 -14.33 -14.06 -17.25
N ALA A 413 -15.09 -14.63 -16.31
CA ALA A 413 -14.53 -15.45 -15.23
C ALA A 413 -13.79 -16.68 -15.77
N ALA A 414 -14.28 -17.33 -16.84
CA ALA A 414 -13.58 -18.42 -17.49
C ALA A 414 -12.26 -17.98 -18.13
N ASP A 415 -12.25 -16.84 -18.85
CA ASP A 415 -11.04 -16.27 -19.44
C ASP A 415 -10.02 -15.85 -18.36
N VAL A 416 -10.49 -15.32 -17.23
CA VAL A 416 -9.65 -15.04 -16.05
C VAL A 416 -9.00 -16.30 -15.51
N ALA A 417 -9.79 -17.37 -15.37
CA ALA A 417 -9.27 -18.66 -14.86
C ALA A 417 -8.18 -19.23 -15.79
N GLU A 418 -8.33 -19.12 -17.11
CA GLU A 418 -7.31 -19.52 -18.06
C GLU A 418 -6.04 -18.69 -17.91
N LEU A 419 -6.16 -17.36 -17.82
CA LEU A 419 -5.01 -16.46 -17.67
C LEU A 419 -4.25 -16.75 -16.37
N VAL A 420 -4.93 -16.84 -15.23
CA VAL A 420 -4.25 -17.05 -13.95
C VAL A 420 -3.67 -18.46 -13.80
N ALA A 421 -4.16 -19.45 -14.55
CA ALA A 421 -3.58 -20.78 -14.59
C ALA A 421 -2.16 -20.79 -15.19
N GLU A 422 -1.86 -19.85 -16.10
CA GLU A 422 -0.51 -19.67 -16.65
C GLU A 422 0.40 -18.93 -15.65
N PHE A 423 -0.16 -18.12 -14.73
CA PHE A 423 0.54 -17.30 -13.75
C PHE A 423 0.03 -17.55 -12.32
N PRO A 424 0.13 -18.78 -11.80
CA PRO A 424 -0.48 -19.13 -10.53
C PRO A 424 0.16 -18.38 -9.35
N ALA A 425 -0.67 -17.89 -8.45
CA ALA A 425 -0.21 -17.43 -7.15
C ALA A 425 0.44 -18.58 -6.38
N TYR A 426 1.62 -18.35 -5.83
CA TYR A 426 2.38 -19.38 -5.10
C TYR A 426 2.57 -20.67 -5.93
N ALA A 427 3.16 -20.51 -7.13
CA ALA A 427 3.55 -21.65 -7.96
C ALA A 427 4.45 -22.62 -7.17
N ARG A 428 4.29 -23.94 -7.47
CA ARG A 428 5.01 -25.02 -6.80
C ARG A 428 6.45 -25.12 -7.26
#